data_3440fbf5774065891b2d630a77958d79
#
_entry.id   3440fbf5774065891b2d630a77958d79
#
_cell.length_a   1.000
_cell.length_b   1.000
_cell.length_c   1.000
_cell.angle_alpha   90.00
_cell.angle_beta   90.00
_cell.angle_gamma   90.00
#
_symmetry.space_group_name_H-M   'P 1'
#
loop_
_entity.id
_entity.type
_entity.pdbx_description
1 polymer ?
#
loop_
_entity_poly.entity_id
_entity_poly.type
_entity_poly.pdbx_seq_one_letter_code
_entity_poly.pdbx_strand_id
1 'polypeptide(L)'
;MRSIRRLRDGLLEQEISQLQKAGYHVLQQDIQGGKLWVLTVLAPEQKTGTGPLTLSITLPDSYPLLPPRVTTSDLTMGHHQHPFAEDLCLIERSTENWIPEWHLAGLLDNQLKRAVAAGQAAPGEGLDEFEQGEPFSAYYTYSESAGFLIDSARMDLSVGTSGDLQASIAYGAAGRLLIILDQMRTGRQVAYEAPDGLHTAFEPYRPSALSGRWIILDKPPATNDPKDIWRLAREADSASTWPNNFPQNPGAPALEVRAVGFPEEHGRDVTGLGWFLVLKEHGTIQQAKKGRGKGSPTVLKTPETHKLVRAFRAGHSDLSYRTPETHGLEGKSVAVIGCGAIGSVLIEHLARAGVGRFHLLDQDILEPGNLARHAGALDSVCLDKSAAMAHRVRQINPYAQASPMKFHVGLPALVDGQSETEILEALFTSVDLVVDATVEVGVQQYTSLLAWDTSTPWVSLEGTPGIGGGTVVKITPDADGCFGCFQRHQRAGSIPEATAVHSALVQPVGCAAPTFTGAGFDLSVIALQAARVIVGALMRTTPSGYPEDGYDAHILNLRNEDGQPIPPVWQGFRVTRHPECGSHDV
;
A
#
# COMPACT_ATOMS: atom_id res chain seq x y z
N MET A 1 -35.59 13.97 -2.19
CA MET A 1 -34.54 13.76 -1.19
C MET A 1 -34.86 14.54 0.07
N ARG A 2 -35.07 13.89 1.22
CA ARG A 2 -35.24 14.60 2.50
C ARG A 2 -33.87 15.17 2.89
N SER A 3 -33.78 16.44 3.25
CA SER A 3 -32.53 17.03 3.73
C SER A 3 -32.15 16.41 5.08
N ILE A 4 -30.84 16.28 5.37
CA ILE A 4 -30.32 15.77 6.67
C ILE A 4 -30.97 16.50 7.84
N ARG A 5 -31.25 17.81 7.72
CA ARG A 5 -31.94 18.60 8.77
C ARG A 5 -33.32 18.05 9.10
N ARG A 6 -34.09 17.59 8.10
CA ARG A 6 -35.42 16.99 8.33
C ARG A 6 -35.38 15.60 8.96
N LEU A 7 -34.25 14.89 8.81
CA LEU A 7 -34.05 13.59 9.46
C LEU A 7 -33.84 13.76 10.97
N ARG A 8 -33.39 14.92 11.43
CA ARG A 8 -33.10 15.20 12.83
C ARG A 8 -34.30 15.79 13.61
N ASP A 9 -35.34 16.24 12.92
CA ASP A 9 -36.54 16.82 13.57
C ASP A 9 -37.26 15.75 14.41
N GLY A 10 -37.31 15.94 15.72
CA GLY A 10 -37.92 15.01 16.68
C GLY A 10 -37.13 13.70 16.91
N LEU A 11 -35.95 13.56 16.30
CA LEU A 11 -35.16 12.30 16.39
C LEU A 11 -34.60 12.08 17.81
N LEU A 12 -34.14 13.13 18.49
CA LEU A 12 -33.61 13.03 19.85
C LEU A 12 -34.65 12.52 20.84
N GLU A 13 -35.87 13.09 20.78
CA GLU A 13 -36.99 12.66 21.59
C GLU A 13 -37.41 11.22 21.28
N GLN A 14 -37.34 10.84 20.01
CA GLN A 14 -37.59 9.46 19.58
C GLN A 14 -36.57 8.51 20.18
N GLU A 15 -35.26 8.82 20.09
CA GLU A 15 -34.18 8.02 20.67
C GLU A 15 -34.33 7.85 22.19
N ILE A 16 -34.61 8.95 22.90
CA ILE A 16 -34.87 8.93 24.35
C ILE A 16 -36.06 8.01 24.68
N SER A 17 -37.16 8.16 23.94
CA SER A 17 -38.35 7.32 24.12
C SER A 17 -38.07 5.84 23.87
N GLN A 18 -37.30 5.52 22.83
CA GLN A 18 -36.92 4.13 22.52
C GLN A 18 -36.00 3.52 23.60
N LEU A 19 -34.99 4.28 24.07
CA LEU A 19 -34.12 3.86 25.18
C LEU A 19 -34.93 3.56 26.44
N GLN A 20 -35.86 4.44 26.82
CA GLN A 20 -36.70 4.26 28.01
C GLN A 20 -37.61 3.03 27.88
N LYS A 21 -38.21 2.81 26.70
CA LYS A 21 -39.04 1.63 26.42
C LYS A 21 -38.22 0.33 26.48
N ALA A 22 -36.97 0.38 26.06
CA ALA A 22 -36.03 -0.75 26.12
C ALA A 22 -35.49 -0.99 27.54
N GLY A 23 -35.81 -0.16 28.54
CA GLY A 23 -35.39 -0.34 29.92
C GLY A 23 -34.08 0.36 30.30
N TYR A 24 -33.56 1.26 29.46
CA TYR A 24 -32.46 2.16 29.80
C TYR A 24 -32.96 3.41 30.50
N HIS A 25 -32.15 3.99 31.38
CA HIS A 25 -32.52 5.22 32.10
C HIS A 25 -31.67 6.38 31.56
N VAL A 26 -32.31 7.31 30.86
CA VAL A 26 -31.65 8.55 30.43
C VAL A 26 -31.54 9.50 31.63
N LEU A 27 -30.30 9.73 32.08
CA LEU A 27 -30.00 10.55 33.27
C LEU A 27 -29.86 12.03 32.92
N GLN A 28 -29.23 12.31 31.78
CA GLN A 28 -28.94 13.66 31.32
C GLN A 28 -28.93 13.73 29.81
N GLN A 29 -29.31 14.89 29.28
CA GLN A 29 -29.13 15.26 27.88
C GLN A 29 -28.45 16.62 27.80
N ASP A 30 -27.54 16.80 26.85
CA ASP A 30 -26.82 18.04 26.63
C ASP A 30 -26.57 18.25 25.14
N ILE A 31 -26.23 19.50 24.75
CA ILE A 31 -25.88 19.87 23.37
C ILE A 31 -24.53 20.57 23.40
N GLN A 32 -23.45 19.84 23.08
CA GLN A 32 -22.11 20.38 23.03
C GLN A 32 -21.90 21.26 21.79
N GLY A 33 -21.41 22.49 22.01
CA GLY A 33 -21.17 23.46 20.95
C GLY A 33 -22.37 23.80 20.08
N GLY A 34 -23.62 23.54 20.57
CA GLY A 34 -24.85 23.75 19.83
C GLY A 34 -25.07 22.79 18.64
N LYS A 35 -24.30 21.71 18.54
CA LYS A 35 -24.31 20.81 17.38
C LYS A 35 -24.34 19.32 17.70
N LEU A 36 -23.61 18.87 18.72
CA LEU A 36 -23.52 17.48 19.09
C LEU A 36 -24.45 17.17 20.26
N TRP A 37 -25.31 16.19 20.08
CA TRP A 37 -26.13 15.68 21.17
C TRP A 37 -25.35 14.70 22.02
N VAL A 38 -25.37 14.89 23.33
CA VAL A 38 -24.75 14.00 24.30
C VAL A 38 -25.79 13.50 25.28
N LEU A 39 -25.92 12.19 25.39
CA LEU A 39 -26.83 11.54 26.35
C LEU A 39 -26.01 10.80 27.40
N THR A 40 -26.34 11.00 28.67
CA THR A 40 -25.86 10.13 29.76
C THR A 40 -26.95 9.13 30.07
N VAL A 41 -26.64 7.84 29.90
CA VAL A 41 -27.61 6.75 29.96
C VAL A 41 -27.10 5.68 30.94
N LEU A 42 -27.94 5.30 31.92
CA LEU A 42 -27.67 4.13 32.77
C LEU A 42 -28.22 2.88 32.09
N ALA A 43 -27.33 1.96 31.77
CA ALA A 43 -27.65 0.62 31.33
C ALA A 43 -27.71 -0.31 32.55
N PRO A 44 -28.88 -0.92 32.85
CA PRO A 44 -29.00 -1.81 34.00
C PRO A 44 -28.27 -3.14 33.79
N GLU A 45 -27.99 -3.88 34.86
CA GLU A 45 -27.26 -5.15 34.87
C GLU A 45 -27.78 -6.16 33.84
N GLN A 46 -29.11 -6.23 33.63
CA GLN A 46 -29.70 -7.16 32.66
C GLN A 46 -29.23 -6.86 31.22
N LYS A 47 -28.84 -5.63 30.93
CA LYS A 47 -28.35 -5.17 29.61
C LYS A 47 -26.85 -5.33 29.44
N THR A 48 -26.08 -5.30 30.53
CA THR A 48 -24.63 -5.36 30.53
C THR A 48 -24.10 -6.78 30.82
N GLY A 49 -24.82 -7.52 31.68
CA GLY A 49 -24.42 -8.86 32.13
C GLY A 49 -23.43 -8.88 33.30
N THR A 50 -22.95 -7.72 33.77
CA THR A 50 -21.91 -7.64 34.82
C THR A 50 -22.27 -6.71 35.97
N GLY A 51 -23.06 -5.71 35.73
CA GLY A 51 -23.49 -4.66 36.66
C GLY A 51 -23.98 -3.44 35.90
N PRO A 52 -24.63 -2.47 36.56
CA PRO A 52 -25.10 -1.27 35.87
C PRO A 52 -23.90 -0.44 35.36
N LEU A 53 -24.00 0.08 34.14
CA LEU A 53 -22.98 0.94 33.53
C LEU A 53 -23.57 2.29 33.15
N THR A 54 -22.84 3.35 33.43
CA THR A 54 -23.14 4.70 32.95
C THR A 54 -22.48 4.90 31.60
N LEU A 55 -23.27 5.09 30.56
CA LEU A 55 -22.83 5.30 29.20
C LEU A 55 -22.91 6.79 28.85
N SER A 56 -21.87 7.34 28.27
CA SER A 56 -21.93 8.64 27.60
C SER A 56 -22.03 8.41 26.09
N ILE A 57 -23.16 8.81 25.49
CA ILE A 57 -23.48 8.57 24.09
C ILE A 57 -23.46 9.91 23.35
N THR A 58 -22.52 10.06 22.42
CA THR A 58 -22.41 11.25 21.58
C THR A 58 -22.93 10.95 20.18
N LEU A 59 -23.93 11.71 19.74
CA LEU A 59 -24.51 11.59 18.41
C LEU A 59 -23.85 12.59 17.46
N PRO A 60 -23.19 12.12 16.38
CA PRO A 60 -22.57 13.02 15.40
C PRO A 60 -23.62 13.83 14.64
N ASP A 61 -23.20 14.90 13.97
CA ASP A 61 -24.10 15.73 13.16
C ASP A 61 -24.76 14.96 12.00
N SER A 62 -24.11 13.90 11.56
CA SER A 62 -24.57 12.95 10.52
C SER A 62 -25.48 11.83 11.05
N TYR A 63 -25.76 11.76 12.35
CA TYR A 63 -26.69 10.79 12.90
C TYR A 63 -28.12 11.03 12.36
N PRO A 64 -28.90 10.00 11.99
CA PRO A 64 -28.68 8.57 12.21
C PRO A 64 -27.94 7.85 11.07
N LEU A 65 -27.44 8.54 10.07
CA LEU A 65 -26.75 7.88 8.93
C LEU A 65 -25.40 7.30 9.32
N LEU A 66 -24.71 7.93 10.27
CA LEU A 66 -23.48 7.40 10.88
C LEU A 66 -23.72 7.04 12.34
N PRO A 67 -22.97 6.04 12.86
CA PRO A 67 -23.18 5.50 14.20
C PRO A 67 -22.86 6.52 15.31
N PRO A 68 -23.43 6.31 16.51
CA PRO A 68 -23.07 7.07 17.71
C PRO A 68 -21.69 6.64 18.23
N ARG A 69 -21.07 7.50 19.02
CA ARG A 69 -19.94 7.17 19.87
C ARG A 69 -20.44 6.86 21.28
N VAL A 70 -20.05 5.72 21.84
CA VAL A 70 -20.46 5.30 23.19
C VAL A 70 -19.21 5.09 24.04
N THR A 71 -19.13 5.74 25.20
CA THR A 71 -18.02 5.61 26.14
C THR A 71 -18.50 5.21 27.52
N THR A 72 -17.65 4.56 28.30
CA THR A 72 -17.88 4.31 29.75
C THR A 72 -16.55 4.27 30.49
N SER A 73 -16.52 4.93 31.68
CA SER A 73 -15.44 4.84 32.65
C SER A 73 -15.72 3.85 33.80
N ASP A 74 -16.92 3.29 33.85
CA ASP A 74 -17.34 2.38 34.93
C ASP A 74 -16.70 0.98 34.80
N LEU A 75 -16.10 0.70 33.63
CA LEU A 75 -15.50 -0.59 33.29
C LEU A 75 -14.22 -0.37 32.50
N THR A 76 -13.20 -1.18 32.79
CA THR A 76 -11.98 -1.29 31.98
C THR A 76 -11.92 -2.69 31.38
N MET A 77 -11.81 -2.77 30.06
CA MET A 77 -11.77 -4.01 29.30
C MET A 77 -10.45 -4.15 28.55
N GLY A 78 -10.03 -5.40 28.36
CA GLY A 78 -8.84 -5.71 27.56
C GLY A 78 -9.09 -5.61 26.06
N HIS A 79 -10.34 -5.87 25.64
CA HIS A 79 -10.83 -5.83 24.26
C HIS A 79 -12.12 -5.01 24.18
N HIS A 80 -12.47 -4.55 23.00
CA HIS A 80 -13.70 -3.79 22.71
C HIS A 80 -13.84 -2.46 23.47
N GLN A 81 -12.72 -1.94 24.02
CA GLN A 81 -12.69 -0.63 24.66
C GLN A 81 -11.36 0.09 24.34
N HIS A 82 -11.44 1.31 23.85
CA HIS A 82 -10.25 2.14 23.65
C HIS A 82 -9.59 2.47 25.00
N PRO A 83 -8.34 2.07 25.26
CA PRO A 83 -7.72 2.13 26.60
C PRO A 83 -7.52 3.54 27.16
N PHE A 84 -7.49 4.57 26.29
CA PHE A 84 -7.29 5.98 26.70
C PHE A 84 -8.54 6.84 26.54
N ALA A 85 -9.43 6.52 25.63
CA ALA A 85 -10.60 7.31 25.30
C ALA A 85 -11.91 6.68 25.77
N GLU A 86 -11.84 5.47 26.35
CA GLU A 86 -12.94 4.72 26.96
C GLU A 86 -14.11 4.41 25.99
N ASP A 87 -13.86 4.55 24.68
CA ASP A 87 -14.82 4.21 23.63
C ASP A 87 -15.09 2.71 23.60
N LEU A 88 -16.36 2.34 23.54
CA LEU A 88 -16.77 0.95 23.37
C LEU A 88 -16.86 0.61 21.88
N CYS A 89 -16.24 -0.48 21.47
CA CYS A 89 -16.37 -1.08 20.14
C CYS A 89 -17.69 -1.85 20.04
N LEU A 90 -18.80 -1.15 19.82
CA LEU A 90 -20.12 -1.76 19.67
C LEU A 90 -20.43 -2.13 18.21
N ILE A 91 -19.61 -1.70 17.26
CA ILE A 91 -19.80 -1.91 15.83
C ILE A 91 -18.45 -2.26 15.22
N GLU A 92 -18.34 -3.47 14.74
CA GLU A 92 -17.10 -4.03 14.18
C GLU A 92 -16.61 -3.25 12.97
N ARG A 93 -17.54 -2.82 12.08
CA ARG A 93 -17.26 -1.96 10.93
C ARG A 93 -18.31 -0.86 10.88
N SER A 94 -17.94 0.31 11.34
CA SER A 94 -18.85 1.41 11.63
C SER A 94 -19.79 1.84 10.49
N THR A 95 -19.43 1.59 9.24
CA THR A 95 -20.25 1.98 8.07
C THR A 95 -21.04 0.84 7.45
N GLU A 96 -20.61 -0.41 7.65
CA GLU A 96 -21.24 -1.60 7.06
C GLU A 96 -22.25 -2.24 8.02
N ASN A 97 -21.97 -2.21 9.32
CA ASN A 97 -22.78 -2.89 10.34
C ASN A 97 -23.70 -1.94 11.11
N TRP A 98 -23.69 -0.64 10.81
CA TRP A 98 -24.63 0.30 11.36
C TRP A 98 -25.89 0.38 10.48
N ILE A 99 -27.05 0.12 11.10
CA ILE A 99 -28.38 0.22 10.47
C ILE A 99 -29.14 1.35 11.17
N PRO A 100 -29.41 2.48 10.51
CA PRO A 100 -30.07 3.63 11.14
C PRO A 100 -31.42 3.33 11.79
N GLU A 101 -32.11 2.31 11.29
CA GLU A 101 -33.40 1.84 11.79
C GLU A 101 -33.31 1.16 13.16
N TRP A 102 -32.12 0.77 13.61
CA TRP A 102 -31.95 0.15 14.94
C TRP A 102 -32.15 1.14 16.07
N HIS A 103 -31.96 2.42 15.83
CA HIS A 103 -31.90 3.42 16.89
C HIS A 103 -30.83 3.07 17.96
N LEU A 104 -30.65 3.94 18.96
CA LEU A 104 -29.71 3.66 20.05
C LEU A 104 -30.08 2.41 20.84
N ALA A 105 -31.37 2.24 21.12
CA ALA A 105 -31.84 1.08 21.90
C ALA A 105 -31.50 -0.26 21.23
N GLY A 106 -31.70 -0.34 19.91
CA GLY A 106 -31.38 -1.56 19.15
C GLY A 106 -29.88 -1.83 19.10
N LEU A 107 -29.04 -0.79 18.92
CA LEU A 107 -27.58 -0.93 18.99
C LEU A 107 -27.14 -1.50 20.34
N LEU A 108 -27.57 -0.87 21.42
CA LEU A 108 -27.19 -1.28 22.77
C LEU A 108 -27.70 -2.69 23.10
N ASP A 109 -28.95 -3.01 22.76
CA ASP A 109 -29.53 -4.34 23.02
C ASP A 109 -28.81 -5.47 22.27
N ASN A 110 -28.38 -5.19 21.04
CA ASN A 110 -27.71 -6.18 20.21
C ASN A 110 -26.22 -6.35 20.55
N GLN A 111 -25.53 -5.28 20.97
CA GLN A 111 -24.07 -5.28 21.01
C GLN A 111 -23.47 -5.10 22.41
N LEU A 112 -24.10 -4.32 23.31
CA LEU A 112 -23.47 -3.94 24.59
C LEU A 112 -23.07 -5.15 25.43
N LYS A 113 -24.00 -6.08 25.64
CA LYS A 113 -23.75 -7.28 26.46
C LYS A 113 -22.68 -8.19 25.87
N ARG A 114 -22.64 -8.32 24.54
CA ARG A 114 -21.63 -9.11 23.82
C ARG A 114 -20.25 -8.47 23.96
N ALA A 115 -20.14 -7.16 23.70
CA ALA A 115 -18.89 -6.43 23.81
C ALA A 115 -18.33 -6.47 25.24
N VAL A 116 -19.18 -6.30 26.27
CA VAL A 116 -18.76 -6.40 27.67
C VAL A 116 -18.29 -7.81 28.03
N ALA A 117 -19.00 -8.85 27.57
CA ALA A 117 -18.62 -10.23 27.84
C ALA A 117 -17.30 -10.59 27.16
N ALA A 118 -17.15 -10.23 25.88
CA ALA A 118 -15.91 -10.46 25.13
C ALA A 118 -14.73 -9.66 25.71
N GLY A 119 -14.95 -8.38 26.09
CA GLY A 119 -13.91 -7.53 26.66
C GLY A 119 -13.43 -7.91 28.05
N GLN A 120 -14.20 -8.74 28.78
CA GLN A 120 -13.85 -9.29 30.10
C GLN A 120 -13.34 -10.73 30.04
N ALA A 121 -13.43 -11.41 28.89
CA ALA A 121 -12.94 -12.76 28.71
C ALA A 121 -11.41 -12.81 28.86
N ALA A 122 -10.89 -13.97 29.25
CA ALA A 122 -9.45 -14.19 29.25
C ALA A 122 -8.91 -14.12 27.80
N PRO A 123 -7.63 -13.75 27.60
CA PRO A 123 -7.03 -13.73 26.28
C PRO A 123 -7.25 -15.06 25.54
N GLY A 124 -7.82 -15.00 24.32
CA GLY A 124 -8.18 -16.19 23.53
C GLY A 124 -9.54 -16.81 23.84
N GLU A 125 -10.25 -16.38 24.89
CA GLU A 125 -11.59 -16.85 25.22
C GLU A 125 -12.65 -15.83 24.81
N GLY A 126 -13.80 -16.28 24.33
CA GLY A 126 -14.98 -15.44 24.08
C GLY A 126 -14.94 -14.60 22.81
N LEU A 127 -13.93 -14.79 21.95
CA LEU A 127 -13.86 -14.16 20.65
C LEU A 127 -14.67 -14.96 19.62
N ASP A 128 -15.50 -14.27 18.85
CA ASP A 128 -16.18 -14.86 17.68
C ASP A 128 -15.13 -15.28 16.62
N GLU A 129 -15.49 -16.20 15.73
CA GLU A 129 -14.59 -16.79 14.73
C GLU A 129 -13.93 -15.74 13.80
N PHE A 130 -14.55 -14.57 13.66
CA PHE A 130 -14.10 -13.48 12.80
C PHE A 130 -13.42 -12.31 13.55
N GLU A 131 -13.32 -12.39 14.88
CA GLU A 131 -12.66 -11.32 15.64
C GLU A 131 -11.15 -11.36 15.44
N GLN A 132 -10.58 -10.20 15.18
CA GLN A 132 -9.14 -10.00 15.02
C GLN A 132 -8.55 -9.45 16.33
N GLY A 133 -7.27 -9.72 16.57
CA GLY A 133 -6.58 -9.13 17.72
C GLY A 133 -6.56 -7.61 17.65
N GLU A 134 -6.58 -6.97 18.81
CA GLU A 134 -6.52 -5.52 18.96
C GLU A 134 -5.12 -5.07 19.38
N PRO A 135 -4.23 -4.71 18.41
CA PRO A 135 -2.88 -4.29 18.74
C PRO A 135 -2.90 -2.97 19.55
N PHE A 136 -2.36 -3.00 20.75
CA PHE A 136 -2.36 -1.86 21.67
C PHE A 136 -1.65 -0.64 21.08
N SER A 137 -0.65 -0.86 20.24
CA SER A 137 0.06 0.20 19.49
C SER A 137 -0.87 1.06 18.62
N ALA A 138 -2.05 0.55 18.22
CA ALA A 138 -3.01 1.31 17.42
C ALA A 138 -3.69 2.46 18.19
N TYR A 139 -3.67 2.41 19.52
CA TYR A 139 -4.42 3.34 20.36
C TYR A 139 -3.66 4.59 20.79
N TYR A 140 -2.34 4.64 20.62
CA TYR A 140 -1.55 5.83 20.97
C TYR A 140 -1.81 7.00 20.02
N THR A 141 -1.68 8.21 20.54
CA THR A 141 -1.74 9.44 19.72
C THR A 141 -0.37 9.75 19.14
N TYR A 142 -0.24 9.61 17.85
CA TYR A 142 1.02 9.79 17.13
C TYR A 142 1.13 11.15 16.44
N SER A 143 2.36 11.60 16.26
CA SER A 143 2.66 12.75 15.40
C SER A 143 2.38 12.41 13.94
N GLU A 144 1.58 13.24 13.27
CA GLU A 144 1.28 13.06 11.84
C GLU A 144 2.44 13.45 10.90
N SER A 145 3.48 14.10 11.47
CA SER A 145 4.60 14.61 10.69
C SER A 145 5.76 13.62 10.52
N ALA A 146 5.69 12.44 11.14
CA ALA A 146 6.76 11.46 11.12
C ALA A 146 6.22 10.02 11.06
N GLY A 147 7.02 9.11 10.49
CA GLY A 147 6.77 7.67 10.48
C GLY A 147 8.06 6.88 10.71
N PHE A 148 7.97 5.76 11.39
CA PHE A 148 9.07 4.85 11.67
C PHE A 148 8.82 3.53 10.95
N LEU A 149 9.68 3.15 10.00
CA LEU A 149 9.56 1.94 9.19
C LEU A 149 10.41 0.83 9.79
N ILE A 150 9.78 -0.33 10.04
CA ILE A 150 10.40 -1.51 10.64
C ILE A 150 10.00 -2.78 9.90
N ASP A 151 10.88 -3.78 9.88
CA ASP A 151 10.55 -5.16 9.53
C ASP A 151 10.48 -6.02 10.79
N SER A 152 9.33 -6.05 11.45
CA SER A 152 9.17 -6.74 12.73
C SER A 152 9.22 -8.26 12.62
N ALA A 153 9.05 -8.83 11.43
CA ALA A 153 9.09 -10.29 11.22
C ALA A 153 10.48 -10.89 11.45
N ARG A 154 11.53 -10.05 11.42
CA ARG A 154 12.93 -10.47 11.64
C ARG A 154 13.44 -10.21 13.05
N MET A 155 12.59 -9.74 13.95
CA MET A 155 12.98 -9.37 15.31
C MET A 155 12.70 -10.53 16.27
N ASP A 156 13.77 -11.19 16.75
CA ASP A 156 13.71 -12.15 17.88
C ASP A 156 14.27 -11.47 19.13
N LEU A 157 13.42 -10.69 19.79
CA LEU A 157 13.78 -9.85 20.93
C LEU A 157 12.93 -10.19 22.14
N SER A 158 13.57 -10.33 23.28
CA SER A 158 12.91 -10.69 24.54
C SER A 158 12.56 -9.46 25.38
N VAL A 159 11.48 -9.57 26.15
CA VAL A 159 11.08 -8.58 27.15
C VAL A 159 12.21 -8.28 28.12
N GLY A 160 12.36 -7.03 28.52
CA GLY A 160 13.41 -6.55 29.43
C GLY A 160 14.78 -6.34 28.77
N THR A 161 14.90 -6.61 27.47
CA THR A 161 16.16 -6.33 26.74
C THR A 161 16.21 -4.90 26.19
N SER A 162 17.41 -4.35 26.11
CA SER A 162 17.67 -3.02 25.56
C SER A 162 19.01 -2.98 24.82
N GLY A 163 19.22 -1.95 24.02
CA GLY A 163 20.45 -1.82 23.27
C GLY A 163 20.57 -0.55 22.44
N ASP A 164 21.59 -0.55 21.57
CA ASP A 164 21.83 0.54 20.64
C ASP A 164 20.99 0.40 19.38
N LEU A 165 20.48 1.52 18.88
CA LEU A 165 19.70 1.64 17.66
C LEU A 165 20.47 2.48 16.65
N GLN A 166 20.52 1.99 15.42
CA GLN A 166 20.92 2.76 14.25
C GLN A 166 19.72 2.87 13.31
N ALA A 167 19.49 4.05 12.79
CA ALA A 167 18.40 4.33 11.86
C ALA A 167 18.86 5.34 10.81
N SER A 168 18.16 5.39 9.70
CA SER A 168 18.29 6.40 8.65
C SER A 168 17.08 7.31 8.65
N ILE A 169 17.29 8.61 8.54
CA ILE A 169 16.25 9.62 8.52
C ILE A 169 16.23 10.34 7.17
N ALA A 170 15.08 10.42 6.54
CA ALA A 170 14.87 11.09 5.27
C ALA A 170 13.61 11.97 5.30
N TYR A 171 13.58 13.00 4.46
CA TYR A 171 12.38 13.80 4.24
C TYR A 171 11.60 13.26 3.06
N GLY A 172 10.43 12.73 3.31
CA GLY A 172 9.48 12.30 2.30
C GLY A 172 8.66 13.47 1.72
N ALA A 173 7.64 13.11 0.96
CA ALA A 173 6.69 14.07 0.38
C ALA A 173 6.06 14.98 1.46
N ALA A 174 5.80 16.23 1.11
CA ALA A 174 5.24 17.26 1.99
C ALA A 174 6.07 17.52 3.28
N GLY A 175 7.39 17.24 3.25
CA GLY A 175 8.28 17.47 4.38
C GLY A 175 8.08 16.53 5.57
N ARG A 176 7.36 15.42 5.38
CA ARG A 176 7.19 14.40 6.41
C ARG A 176 8.51 13.69 6.67
N LEU A 177 8.77 13.42 7.93
CA LEU A 177 9.95 12.71 8.37
C LEU A 177 9.74 11.20 8.31
N LEU A 178 10.58 10.51 7.56
CA LEU A 178 10.60 9.06 7.52
C LEU A 178 11.88 8.55 8.19
N ILE A 179 11.72 7.68 9.16
CA ILE A 179 12.81 7.06 9.89
C ILE A 179 12.77 5.56 9.57
N ILE A 180 13.88 5.03 9.10
CA ILE A 180 14.03 3.62 8.76
C ILE A 180 14.93 2.99 9.79
N LEU A 181 14.49 1.90 10.40
CA LEU A 181 15.33 1.12 11.29
C LEU A 181 16.39 0.39 10.47
N ASP A 182 17.66 0.66 10.75
CA ASP A 182 18.79 0.03 10.08
C ASP A 182 19.28 -1.19 10.85
N GLN A 183 19.58 -1.01 12.13
CA GLN A 183 20.16 -2.05 12.97
C GLN A 183 19.82 -1.86 14.44
N MET A 184 19.62 -2.95 15.15
CA MET A 184 19.58 -3.02 16.62
C MET A 184 20.70 -3.90 17.14
N ARG A 185 21.35 -3.48 18.23
CA ARG A 185 22.44 -4.21 18.88
C ARG A 185 22.25 -4.34 20.37
N THR A 186 22.61 -5.50 20.93
CA THR A 186 22.79 -5.72 22.36
C THR A 186 24.29 -5.93 22.61
N GLY A 187 24.95 -4.93 23.12
CA GLY A 187 26.41 -4.94 23.23
C GLY A 187 27.09 -5.10 21.86
N ARG A 188 27.82 -6.21 21.65
CA ARG A 188 28.48 -6.52 20.37
C ARG A 188 27.62 -7.35 19.42
N GLN A 189 26.52 -7.91 19.88
CA GLN A 189 25.66 -8.78 19.10
C GLN A 189 24.65 -7.94 18.30
N VAL A 190 24.50 -8.26 17.00
CA VAL A 190 23.42 -7.72 16.16
C VAL A 190 22.16 -8.50 16.48
N ALA A 191 21.14 -7.81 16.97
CA ALA A 191 19.84 -8.36 17.31
C ALA A 191 18.84 -8.19 16.16
N TYR A 192 19.07 -7.21 15.30
CA TYR A 192 18.28 -6.96 14.08
C TYR A 192 19.13 -6.21 13.07
N GLU A 193 18.97 -6.55 11.81
CA GLU A 193 19.53 -5.83 10.66
C GLU A 193 18.48 -5.74 9.55
N ALA A 194 18.25 -4.52 9.07
CA ALA A 194 17.28 -4.27 8.00
C ALA A 194 17.73 -4.89 6.69
N PRO A 195 16.82 -5.40 5.87
CA PRO A 195 17.14 -5.83 4.52
C PRO A 195 17.49 -4.63 3.63
N ASP A 196 18.41 -4.81 2.69
CA ASP A 196 18.94 -3.77 1.80
C ASP A 196 17.86 -3.03 0.98
N GLY A 197 16.73 -3.67 0.69
CA GLY A 197 15.68 -3.12 -0.16
C GLY A 197 15.13 -1.77 0.29
N LEU A 198 14.81 -1.63 1.58
CA LEU A 198 14.30 -0.35 2.12
C LEU A 198 15.33 0.76 1.97
N HIS A 199 16.60 0.50 2.26
CA HIS A 199 17.67 1.48 2.12
C HIS A 199 17.83 1.94 0.68
N THR A 200 17.91 1.00 -0.26
CA THR A 200 18.04 1.30 -1.70
C THR A 200 16.87 2.17 -2.20
N ALA A 201 15.65 1.91 -1.73
CA ALA A 201 14.49 2.72 -2.09
C ALA A 201 14.58 4.17 -1.58
N PHE A 202 15.30 4.39 -0.46
CA PHE A 202 15.46 5.71 0.16
C PHE A 202 16.75 6.45 -0.21
N GLU A 203 17.71 5.81 -0.88
CA GLU A 203 18.93 6.48 -1.35
C GLU A 203 18.70 7.81 -2.10
N PRO A 204 17.68 7.91 -3.01
CA PRO A 204 17.41 9.17 -3.71
C PRO A 204 17.05 10.34 -2.78
N TYR A 205 16.52 10.07 -1.60
CA TYR A 205 16.17 11.09 -0.60
C TYR A 205 17.35 11.52 0.28
N ARG A 206 18.56 11.01 0.03
CA ARG A 206 19.80 11.31 0.75
C ARG A 206 19.63 11.21 2.26
N PRO A 207 19.32 10.00 2.79
CA PRO A 207 19.09 9.81 4.21
C PRO A 207 20.32 10.17 5.03
N SER A 208 20.09 10.67 6.25
CA SER A 208 21.13 10.94 7.25
C SER A 208 21.09 9.88 8.35
N ALA A 209 22.24 9.49 8.87
CA ALA A 209 22.33 8.54 9.96
C ALA A 209 21.74 9.12 11.26
N LEU A 210 21.04 8.28 12.01
CA LEU A 210 20.40 8.60 13.28
C LEU A 210 20.73 7.49 14.28
N SER A 211 21.33 7.85 15.42
CA SER A 211 21.65 6.90 16.48
C SER A 211 20.70 7.06 17.66
N GLY A 212 20.33 5.97 18.29
CA GLY A 212 19.40 5.97 19.42
C GLY A 212 19.56 4.74 20.30
N ARG A 213 18.54 4.52 21.11
CA ARG A 213 18.40 3.34 21.97
C ARG A 213 17.08 2.65 21.69
N TRP A 214 17.02 1.35 21.95
CA TRP A 214 15.79 0.57 21.94
C TRP A 214 15.62 -0.17 23.25
N ILE A 215 14.37 -0.47 23.61
CA ILE A 215 14.00 -1.25 24.77
C ILE A 215 12.69 -2.02 24.54
N ILE A 216 12.60 -3.23 25.10
CA ILE A 216 11.36 -4.01 25.13
C ILE A 216 10.81 -3.97 26.55
N LEU A 217 9.67 -3.31 26.72
CA LEU A 217 8.92 -3.28 27.99
C LEU A 217 8.15 -4.57 28.19
N ASP A 218 7.80 -4.88 29.45
CA ASP A 218 6.98 -6.05 29.80
C ASP A 218 5.50 -5.94 29.40
N LYS A 219 5.03 -4.72 29.24
CA LYS A 219 3.65 -4.39 28.82
C LYS A 219 3.58 -3.04 28.13
N PRO A 220 2.51 -2.76 27.39
CA PRO A 220 2.27 -1.43 26.81
C PRO A 220 2.25 -0.34 27.88
N PRO A 221 2.86 0.85 27.63
CA PRO A 221 2.73 2.01 28.51
C PRO A 221 1.26 2.40 28.72
N ALA A 222 0.85 2.50 29.98
CA ALA A 222 -0.53 2.88 30.36
C ALA A 222 -0.79 4.40 30.25
N THR A 223 0.04 5.13 29.55
CA THR A 223 -0.08 6.58 29.33
C THR A 223 0.10 6.90 27.85
N ASN A 224 -0.59 7.92 27.38
CA ASN A 224 -0.48 8.46 26.02
C ASN A 224 0.39 9.75 25.98
N ASP A 225 0.98 10.16 27.10
CA ASP A 225 1.88 11.31 27.16
C ASP A 225 3.29 10.92 26.70
N PRO A 226 3.81 11.51 25.62
CA PRO A 226 5.14 11.17 25.11
C PRO A 226 6.28 11.40 26.10
N LYS A 227 6.14 12.38 27.00
CA LYS A 227 7.14 12.69 28.02
C LYS A 227 7.19 11.62 29.12
N ASP A 228 6.02 11.13 29.54
CA ASP A 228 5.96 10.04 30.52
C ASP A 228 6.48 8.74 29.93
N ILE A 229 6.14 8.43 28.69
CA ILE A 229 6.67 7.27 27.96
C ILE A 229 8.20 7.37 27.83
N TRP A 230 8.73 8.56 27.49
CA TRP A 230 10.17 8.80 27.45
C TRP A 230 10.83 8.48 28.79
N ARG A 231 10.25 8.93 29.90
CA ARG A 231 10.73 8.66 31.24
C ARG A 231 10.72 7.17 31.56
N LEU A 232 9.61 6.48 31.31
CA LEU A 232 9.48 5.02 31.50
C LEU A 232 10.56 4.24 30.73
N ALA A 233 10.71 4.55 29.45
CA ALA A 233 11.73 3.93 28.60
C ALA A 233 13.16 4.20 29.09
N ARG A 234 13.40 5.38 29.66
CA ARG A 234 14.69 5.74 30.23
C ARG A 234 14.99 5.01 31.52
N GLU A 235 14.01 4.87 32.39
CA GLU A 235 14.15 4.17 33.68
C GLU A 235 14.37 2.66 33.47
N ALA A 236 13.76 2.09 32.46
CA ALA A 236 13.90 0.69 32.10
C ALA A 236 15.21 0.35 31.37
N ASP A 237 15.87 1.35 30.73
CA ASP A 237 17.14 1.15 30.03
C ASP A 237 18.33 1.28 30.99
N SER A 238 19.15 0.23 31.09
CA SER A 238 20.33 0.18 31.96
C SER A 238 21.50 1.06 31.49
N ALA A 239 21.41 1.67 30.29
CA ALA A 239 22.50 2.50 29.78
C ALA A 239 22.65 3.82 30.53
N SER A 240 23.90 4.23 30.82
CA SER A 240 24.23 5.50 31.49
C SER A 240 24.32 6.68 30.52
N THR A 241 24.54 6.43 29.24
CA THR A 241 24.73 7.47 28.21
C THR A 241 23.81 7.19 27.01
N TRP A 242 23.34 8.28 26.40
CA TRP A 242 22.44 8.21 25.22
C TRP A 242 23.00 9.07 24.10
N PRO A 243 22.97 8.58 22.85
CA PRO A 243 23.43 9.37 21.71
C PRO A 243 22.51 10.56 21.44
N ASN A 244 23.12 11.70 21.18
CA ASN A 244 22.49 12.92 20.71
C ASN A 244 22.79 13.10 19.22
N ASN A 245 21.77 13.26 18.41
CA ASN A 245 21.93 13.51 16.98
C ASN A 245 21.83 15.01 16.72
N PHE A 246 22.85 15.56 16.09
CA PHE A 246 22.86 16.96 15.68
C PHE A 246 22.53 17.03 14.20
N PRO A 247 21.39 17.64 13.81
CA PRO A 247 21.02 17.75 12.42
C PRO A 247 22.03 18.62 11.66
N GLN A 248 22.22 18.32 10.37
CA GLN A 248 23.15 19.06 9.50
C GLN A 248 22.71 20.51 9.23
N ASN A 249 21.42 20.83 9.46
CA ASN A 249 20.92 22.19 9.31
C ASN A 249 21.25 23.04 10.53
N PRO A 250 22.00 24.16 10.37
CA PRO A 250 22.28 25.08 11.45
C PRO A 250 20.97 25.62 12.08
N GLY A 251 20.78 25.37 13.37
CA GLY A 251 19.63 25.85 14.14
C GLY A 251 18.50 24.84 14.34
N ALA A 252 18.58 23.67 13.75
CA ALA A 252 17.65 22.59 14.09
C ALA A 252 18.00 21.98 15.47
N PRO A 253 17.00 21.54 16.27
CA PRO A 253 17.25 20.98 17.59
C PRO A 253 18.00 19.65 17.51
N ALA A 254 18.83 19.38 18.52
CA ALA A 254 19.39 18.04 18.70
C ALA A 254 18.28 17.05 19.04
N LEU A 255 18.38 15.83 18.51
CA LEU A 255 17.39 14.77 18.66
C LEU A 255 17.94 13.63 19.53
N GLU A 256 17.17 13.19 20.49
CA GLU A 256 17.31 11.89 21.12
C GLU A 256 16.20 10.97 20.64
N VAL A 257 16.52 9.69 20.40
CA VAL A 257 15.62 8.73 19.78
C VAL A 257 15.57 7.46 20.61
N ARG A 258 14.33 6.96 20.86
CA ARG A 258 14.10 5.68 21.52
C ARG A 258 13.03 4.90 20.80
N ALA A 259 13.38 3.69 20.36
CA ALA A 259 12.39 2.71 19.94
C ALA A 259 11.91 1.94 21.18
N VAL A 260 10.61 1.88 21.36
CA VAL A 260 9.98 1.19 22.48
C VAL A 260 9.12 0.07 21.89
N GLY A 261 9.47 -1.17 22.26
CA GLY A 261 8.71 -2.37 21.94
C GLY A 261 7.99 -2.90 23.19
N PHE A 262 6.93 -3.63 23.00
CA PHE A 262 6.16 -4.31 24.05
C PHE A 262 5.32 -5.45 23.45
N PRO A 263 4.98 -6.48 24.23
CA PRO A 263 4.06 -7.52 23.77
C PRO A 263 2.69 -6.94 23.45
N GLU A 264 2.13 -7.34 22.31
CA GLU A 264 0.75 -7.04 21.92
C GLU A 264 0.17 -8.14 21.03
N GLU A 265 -1.14 -8.15 20.86
CA GLU A 265 -1.82 -8.99 19.88
C GLU A 265 -1.64 -8.47 18.46
N HIS A 266 -1.27 -9.36 17.54
CA HIS A 266 -1.22 -9.07 16.10
C HIS A 266 -2.38 -9.70 15.34
N GLY A 267 -3.08 -10.62 15.95
CA GLY A 267 -4.22 -11.36 15.43
C GLY A 267 -4.76 -12.30 16.50
N ARG A 268 -5.84 -12.99 16.22
CA ARG A 268 -6.39 -14.00 17.14
C ARG A 268 -5.32 -15.03 17.47
N ASP A 269 -5.02 -15.22 18.74
CA ASP A 269 -4.00 -16.15 19.26
C ASP A 269 -2.57 -15.92 18.73
N VAL A 270 -2.32 -14.77 18.07
CA VAL A 270 -1.01 -14.37 17.57
C VAL A 270 -0.49 -13.19 18.37
N THR A 271 0.50 -13.44 19.21
CA THR A 271 1.22 -12.39 19.94
C THR A 271 2.49 -12.00 19.19
N GLY A 272 2.85 -10.74 19.27
CA GLY A 272 4.07 -10.18 18.69
C GLY A 272 4.53 -8.96 19.46
N LEU A 273 5.44 -8.20 18.87
CA LEU A 273 5.91 -6.95 19.46
C LEU A 273 5.27 -5.76 18.74
N GLY A 274 4.52 -4.96 19.49
CA GLY A 274 4.14 -3.62 19.10
C GLY A 274 5.31 -2.66 19.26
N TRP A 275 5.38 -1.67 18.40
CA TRP A 275 6.47 -0.71 18.38
C TRP A 275 5.99 0.72 18.17
N PHE A 276 6.71 1.65 18.76
CA PHE A 276 6.72 3.05 18.37
C PHE A 276 8.08 3.66 18.66
N LEU A 277 8.31 4.85 18.11
CA LEU A 277 9.50 5.64 18.40
C LEU A 277 9.10 6.85 19.23
N VAL A 278 9.91 7.19 20.25
CA VAL A 278 9.81 8.46 20.98
C VAL A 278 10.96 9.36 20.54
N LEU A 279 10.60 10.52 20.00
CA LEU A 279 11.54 11.58 19.67
C LEU A 279 11.51 12.64 20.78
N LYS A 280 12.68 12.99 21.26
CA LYS A 280 12.89 14.15 22.13
C LYS A 280 13.70 15.19 21.36
N GLU A 281 13.09 16.35 21.13
CA GLU A 281 13.75 17.50 20.53
C GLU A 281 14.27 18.41 21.66
N HIS A 282 15.58 18.62 21.70
CA HIS A 282 16.16 19.53 22.69
C HIS A 282 15.83 20.98 22.37
N GLY A 283 15.55 21.77 23.39
CA GLY A 283 15.31 23.20 23.22
C GLY A 283 16.53 23.91 22.61
N THR A 284 16.31 24.74 21.62
CA THR A 284 17.36 25.55 20.98
C THR A 284 17.44 26.95 21.59
N ILE A 285 18.65 27.47 21.72
CA ILE A 285 18.88 28.84 22.10
C ILE A 285 19.25 29.64 20.84
N GLN A 286 18.31 30.40 20.32
CA GLN A 286 18.59 31.32 19.21
C GLN A 286 18.97 32.69 19.76
N GLN A 287 20.19 33.13 19.48
CA GLN A 287 20.59 34.51 19.70
C GLN A 287 20.11 35.36 18.52
N ALA A 288 19.15 36.26 18.76
CA ALA A 288 18.78 37.24 17.75
C ALA A 288 19.99 38.09 17.36
N LYS A 289 20.31 38.19 16.05
CA LYS A 289 21.36 39.06 15.55
C LYS A 289 21.09 40.48 16.03
N LYS A 290 22.14 41.11 16.67
CA LYS A 290 22.09 42.52 17.07
C LYS A 290 21.66 43.41 15.89
N GLY A 291 20.48 44.01 15.98
CA GLY A 291 20.20 45.22 15.22
C GLY A 291 21.14 46.34 15.65
N ARG A 292 21.35 47.38 14.84
CA ARG A 292 22.28 48.51 15.06
C ARG A 292 22.03 49.35 16.35
N GLY A 293 21.32 48.81 17.37
CA GLY A 293 21.02 49.45 18.66
C GLY A 293 21.70 48.76 19.84
N LYS A 294 22.01 49.55 20.93
CA LYS A 294 22.69 49.12 22.18
C LYS A 294 21.84 48.17 23.08
N GLY A 295 21.03 47.25 22.54
CA GLY A 295 20.26 46.30 23.34
C GLY A 295 21.00 44.95 23.48
N SER A 296 20.85 44.28 24.65
CA SER A 296 21.30 42.91 24.85
C SER A 296 20.57 41.98 23.84
N PRO A 297 21.24 40.93 23.27
CA PRO A 297 20.62 40.02 22.36
C PRO A 297 19.45 39.31 23.07
N THR A 298 18.26 39.33 22.46
CA THR A 298 17.15 38.56 22.97
C THR A 298 17.42 37.08 22.73
N VAL A 299 17.48 36.31 23.78
CA VAL A 299 17.66 34.86 23.74
C VAL A 299 16.25 34.24 23.64
N LEU A 300 15.91 33.71 22.47
CA LEU A 300 14.70 32.90 22.31
C LEU A 300 15.08 31.46 22.66
N LYS A 301 14.55 30.95 23.76
CA LYS A 301 14.68 29.55 24.17
C LYS A 301 13.40 28.82 23.76
N THR A 302 13.52 27.90 22.82
CA THR A 302 12.42 26.97 22.53
C THR A 302 12.38 25.89 23.60
N PRO A 303 11.19 25.46 24.05
CA PRO A 303 11.06 24.38 25.02
C PRO A 303 11.50 23.03 24.41
N GLU A 304 11.88 22.12 25.28
CA GLU A 304 12.05 20.71 24.96
C GLU A 304 10.67 20.11 24.59
N THR A 305 10.61 19.34 23.52
CA THR A 305 9.37 18.66 23.08
C THR A 305 9.57 17.17 22.95
N HIS A 306 8.49 16.42 23.20
CA HIS A 306 8.46 14.97 23.02
C HIS A 306 7.34 14.63 22.04
N LYS A 307 7.58 13.65 21.15
CA LYS A 307 6.62 13.19 20.15
C LYS A 307 6.64 11.67 20.06
N LEU A 308 5.47 11.06 19.96
CA LEU A 308 5.36 9.66 19.56
C LEU A 308 5.34 9.58 18.04
N VAL A 309 6.11 8.66 17.49
CA VAL A 309 6.14 8.35 16.05
C VAL A 309 5.67 6.93 15.87
N ARG A 310 4.63 6.78 15.07
CA ARG A 310 4.04 5.48 14.77
C ARG A 310 5.04 4.60 14.03
N ALA A 311 5.21 3.36 14.49
CA ALA A 311 5.89 2.34 13.72
C ALA A 311 4.94 1.75 12.67
N PHE A 312 5.43 1.67 11.43
CA PHE A 312 4.76 1.03 10.31
C PHE A 312 5.56 -0.21 9.95
N ARG A 313 4.88 -1.33 9.94
CA ARG A 313 5.46 -2.58 9.48
C ARG A 313 5.68 -2.47 7.97
N ALA A 314 6.90 -2.66 7.54
CA ALA A 314 7.35 -2.47 6.17
C ALA A 314 8.19 -3.64 5.65
N GLY A 315 8.13 -4.80 6.31
CA GLY A 315 8.73 -6.03 5.85
C GLY A 315 8.08 -6.54 4.56
N HIS A 316 8.75 -7.45 3.87
CA HIS A 316 8.26 -8.01 2.61
C HIS A 316 6.83 -8.58 2.76
N SER A 317 6.60 -9.39 3.80
CA SER A 317 5.29 -9.97 4.10
C SER A 317 4.21 -8.93 4.47
N ASP A 318 4.63 -7.80 5.06
CA ASP A 318 3.71 -6.73 5.43
C ASP A 318 3.18 -5.99 4.20
N LEU A 319 4.00 -5.84 3.15
CA LEU A 319 3.58 -5.19 1.89
C LEU A 319 2.55 -6.04 1.13
N SER A 320 2.65 -7.37 1.19
CA SER A 320 1.78 -8.31 0.48
C SER A 320 0.62 -8.85 1.34
N TYR A 321 0.50 -8.42 2.60
CA TYR A 321 -0.49 -8.94 3.55
C TYR A 321 -1.94 -8.92 3.03
N ARG A 322 -2.31 -7.91 2.23
CA ARG A 322 -3.67 -7.76 1.67
C ARG A 322 -3.88 -8.48 0.34
N THR A 323 -2.86 -9.15 -0.18
CA THR A 323 -2.90 -9.84 -1.47
C THR A 323 -2.31 -11.25 -1.35
N PRO A 324 -2.90 -12.12 -0.50
CA PRO A 324 -2.32 -13.44 -0.20
C PRO A 324 -2.23 -14.33 -1.43
N GLU A 325 -3.12 -14.17 -2.41
CA GLU A 325 -3.11 -14.91 -3.67
C GLU A 325 -1.91 -14.63 -4.57
N THR A 326 -1.16 -13.56 -4.30
CA THR A 326 0.06 -13.20 -5.06
C THR A 326 1.36 -13.56 -4.33
N HIS A 327 1.27 -14.20 -3.16
CA HIS A 327 2.45 -14.68 -2.46
C HIS A 327 3.20 -15.73 -3.30
N GLY A 328 4.50 -15.55 -3.48
CA GLY A 328 5.35 -16.36 -4.35
C GLY A 328 5.83 -15.63 -5.61
N LEU A 329 5.23 -14.47 -5.93
CA LEU A 329 5.73 -13.62 -7.02
C LEU A 329 7.07 -12.96 -6.70
N GLU A 330 7.45 -12.87 -5.44
CA GLU A 330 8.77 -12.37 -5.01
C GLU A 330 9.93 -13.19 -5.56
N GLY A 331 9.70 -14.47 -5.82
CA GLY A 331 10.67 -15.34 -6.47
C GLY A 331 10.68 -15.23 -7.99
N LYS A 332 9.71 -14.56 -8.61
CA LYS A 332 9.51 -14.51 -10.05
C LYS A 332 10.23 -13.35 -10.71
N SER A 333 10.59 -13.57 -11.98
CA SER A 333 11.32 -12.63 -12.83
C SER A 333 10.58 -12.40 -14.15
N VAL A 334 10.50 -11.14 -14.58
CA VAL A 334 9.89 -10.76 -15.85
C VAL A 334 10.82 -9.87 -16.67
N ALA A 335 10.87 -10.09 -17.99
CA ALA A 335 11.44 -9.15 -18.93
C ALA A 335 10.31 -8.38 -19.62
N VAL A 336 10.35 -7.05 -19.60
CA VAL A 336 9.35 -6.20 -20.27
C VAL A 336 10.05 -5.39 -21.35
N ILE A 337 9.65 -5.61 -22.60
CA ILE A 337 10.11 -4.88 -23.77
C ILE A 337 9.05 -3.85 -24.11
N GLY A 338 9.41 -2.54 -24.03
CA GLY A 338 8.48 -1.43 -24.17
C GLY A 338 7.95 -0.93 -22.81
N CYS A 339 8.50 0.17 -22.34
CA CYS A 339 8.09 0.87 -21.12
C CYS A 339 7.24 2.11 -21.45
N GLY A 340 6.46 2.06 -22.54
CA GLY A 340 5.59 3.15 -22.99
C GLY A 340 4.29 3.27 -22.19
N ALA A 341 3.26 3.82 -22.82
CA ALA A 341 1.97 4.13 -22.17
C ALA A 341 1.28 2.91 -21.53
N ILE A 342 1.31 1.75 -22.20
CA ILE A 342 0.70 0.50 -21.69
C ILE A 342 1.69 -0.23 -20.78
N GLY A 343 2.94 -0.40 -21.25
CA GLY A 343 3.97 -1.16 -20.51
C GLY A 343 4.30 -0.54 -19.16
N SER A 344 4.35 0.80 -19.05
CA SER A 344 4.62 1.47 -17.76
C SER A 344 3.53 1.21 -16.71
N VAL A 345 2.26 1.22 -17.11
CA VAL A 345 1.13 0.91 -16.21
C VAL A 345 1.16 -0.55 -15.80
N LEU A 346 1.44 -1.46 -16.75
CA LEU A 346 1.60 -2.88 -16.46
C LEU A 346 2.72 -3.12 -15.44
N ILE A 347 3.92 -2.54 -15.65
CA ILE A 347 5.06 -2.66 -14.74
C ILE A 347 4.69 -2.21 -13.33
N GLU A 348 3.98 -1.08 -13.20
CA GLU A 348 3.50 -0.61 -11.90
C GLU A 348 2.62 -1.65 -11.20
N HIS A 349 1.68 -2.27 -11.90
CA HIS A 349 0.79 -3.27 -11.33
C HIS A 349 1.48 -4.58 -11.00
N LEU A 350 2.45 -5.04 -11.79
CA LEU A 350 3.27 -6.21 -11.48
C LEU A 350 4.14 -5.97 -10.23
N ALA A 351 4.67 -4.75 -10.07
CA ALA A 351 5.40 -4.37 -8.85
C ALA A 351 4.50 -4.37 -7.61
N ARG A 352 3.25 -3.88 -7.73
CA ARG A 352 2.23 -3.92 -6.66
C ARG A 352 1.79 -5.34 -6.33
N ALA A 353 1.75 -6.23 -7.33
CA ALA A 353 1.45 -7.63 -7.13
C ALA A 353 2.58 -8.41 -6.44
N GLY A 354 3.80 -7.86 -6.39
CA GLY A 354 4.91 -8.46 -5.66
C GLY A 354 5.96 -9.16 -6.52
N VAL A 355 5.95 -8.99 -7.84
CA VAL A 355 7.01 -9.54 -8.71
C VAL A 355 8.40 -9.08 -8.24
N GLY A 356 9.32 -10.04 -8.05
CA GLY A 356 10.60 -9.79 -7.40
C GLY A 356 11.70 -9.25 -8.32
N ARG A 357 11.69 -9.60 -9.61
CA ARG A 357 12.74 -9.16 -10.55
C ARG A 357 12.17 -8.66 -11.86
N PHE A 358 12.68 -7.51 -12.32
CA PHE A 358 12.31 -6.86 -13.56
C PHE A 358 13.53 -6.58 -14.43
N HIS A 359 13.48 -6.98 -15.69
CA HIS A 359 14.37 -6.53 -16.74
C HIS A 359 13.56 -5.64 -17.67
N LEU A 360 13.89 -4.35 -17.72
CA LEU A 360 13.08 -3.35 -18.39
C LEU A 360 13.83 -2.79 -19.59
N LEU A 361 13.31 -3.02 -20.78
CA LEU A 361 13.94 -2.64 -22.04
C LEU A 361 13.09 -1.57 -22.75
N ASP A 362 13.71 -0.45 -23.09
CA ASP A 362 13.10 0.62 -23.90
C ASP A 362 14.20 1.47 -24.54
N GLN A 363 13.96 1.99 -25.74
CA GLN A 363 14.91 2.83 -26.45
C GLN A 363 14.75 4.32 -26.13
N ASP A 364 13.58 4.72 -25.66
CA ASP A 364 13.15 6.12 -25.58
C ASP A 364 13.47 6.78 -24.25
N ILE A 365 13.40 8.11 -24.28
CA ILE A 365 13.45 8.99 -23.11
C ILE A 365 12.03 9.39 -22.73
N LEU A 366 11.76 9.55 -21.43
CA LEU A 366 10.49 10.05 -20.93
C LEU A 366 10.37 11.56 -21.17
N GLU A 367 9.41 11.94 -22.00
CA GLU A 367 9.11 13.34 -22.34
C GLU A 367 7.90 13.87 -21.55
N PRO A 368 7.77 15.20 -21.34
CA PRO A 368 6.60 15.78 -20.65
C PRO A 368 5.26 15.40 -21.27
N GLY A 369 5.19 15.28 -22.62
CA GLY A 369 3.98 14.85 -23.32
C GLY A 369 3.55 13.41 -23.05
N ASN A 370 4.46 12.57 -22.59
CA ASN A 370 4.15 11.19 -22.20
C ASN A 370 3.36 11.11 -20.88
N LEU A 371 3.52 12.07 -19.96
CA LEU A 371 2.93 12.05 -18.62
C LEU A 371 1.40 11.91 -18.61
N ALA A 372 0.74 12.31 -19.70
CA ALA A 372 -0.72 12.16 -19.82
C ALA A 372 -1.19 10.68 -19.83
N ARG A 373 -0.28 9.73 -20.14
CA ARG A 373 -0.61 8.31 -20.29
C ARG A 373 0.48 7.34 -19.83
N HIS A 374 1.55 7.83 -19.22
CA HIS A 374 2.67 7.05 -18.70
C HIS A 374 2.65 7.06 -17.17
N ALA A 375 3.01 5.94 -16.53
CA ALA A 375 3.05 5.81 -15.08
C ALA A 375 4.19 6.58 -14.38
N GLY A 376 5.13 7.14 -15.14
CA GLY A 376 6.16 8.04 -14.64
C GLY A 376 5.61 9.40 -14.22
N ALA A 377 6.35 10.13 -13.38
CA ALA A 377 6.00 11.45 -12.89
C ALA A 377 6.99 12.52 -13.40
N LEU A 378 6.71 13.80 -13.10
CA LEU A 378 7.48 14.94 -13.59
C LEU A 378 8.97 14.89 -13.20
N ASP A 379 9.29 14.31 -12.05
CA ASP A 379 10.67 14.13 -11.55
C ASP A 379 11.48 13.11 -12.36
N SER A 380 10.79 12.27 -13.16
CA SER A 380 11.40 11.25 -14.01
C SER A 380 11.56 11.70 -15.46
N VAL A 381 11.13 12.91 -15.82
CA VAL A 381 11.32 13.47 -17.18
C VAL A 381 12.81 13.60 -17.49
N CYS A 382 13.19 13.31 -18.73
CA CYS A 382 14.55 13.21 -19.25
C CYS A 382 15.33 11.94 -18.85
N LEU A 383 14.76 11.04 -18.07
CA LEU A 383 15.34 9.70 -17.88
C LEU A 383 14.96 8.79 -19.05
N ASP A 384 15.79 7.78 -19.34
CA ASP A 384 15.37 6.67 -20.19
C ASP A 384 14.09 6.05 -19.61
N LYS A 385 13.09 5.70 -20.44
CA LYS A 385 11.81 5.15 -19.95
C LYS A 385 12.00 3.91 -19.08
N SER A 386 12.95 3.04 -19.46
CA SER A 386 13.32 1.87 -18.65
C SER A 386 13.86 2.27 -17.27
N ALA A 387 14.71 3.30 -17.19
CA ALA A 387 15.26 3.80 -15.92
C ALA A 387 14.18 4.48 -15.05
N ALA A 388 13.28 5.25 -15.66
CA ALA A 388 12.14 5.87 -14.98
C ALA A 388 11.25 4.80 -14.33
N MET A 389 10.98 3.70 -15.05
CA MET A 389 10.17 2.60 -14.52
C MET A 389 10.92 1.76 -13.49
N ALA A 390 12.22 1.55 -13.63
CA ALA A 390 13.02 0.90 -12.58
C ALA A 390 13.00 1.68 -11.27
N HIS A 391 13.08 3.01 -11.34
CA HIS A 391 12.90 3.88 -10.19
C HIS A 391 11.49 3.72 -9.59
N ARG A 392 10.45 3.73 -10.43
CA ARG A 392 9.05 3.56 -10.01
C ARG A 392 8.80 2.22 -9.32
N VAL A 393 9.35 1.12 -9.85
CA VAL A 393 9.27 -0.22 -9.24
C VAL A 393 9.79 -0.19 -7.80
N ARG A 394 10.98 0.38 -7.57
CA ARG A 394 11.59 0.46 -6.23
C ARG A 394 10.79 1.33 -5.26
N GLN A 395 10.12 2.38 -5.75
CA GLN A 395 9.23 3.19 -4.92
C GLN A 395 7.97 2.44 -4.47
N ILE A 396 7.49 1.47 -5.26
CA ILE A 396 6.29 0.68 -4.99
C ILE A 396 6.65 -0.56 -4.17
N ASN A 397 7.65 -1.30 -4.62
CA ASN A 397 8.15 -2.51 -3.98
C ASN A 397 9.66 -2.36 -3.74
N PRO A 398 10.06 -1.90 -2.55
CA PRO A 398 11.47 -1.67 -2.23
C PRO A 398 12.32 -2.95 -2.26
N TYR A 399 11.68 -4.13 -2.21
CA TYR A 399 12.35 -5.43 -2.24
C TYR A 399 12.53 -5.97 -3.66
N ALA A 400 11.89 -5.37 -4.66
CA ALA A 400 12.05 -5.76 -6.05
C ALA A 400 13.36 -5.26 -6.65
N GLN A 401 14.00 -6.11 -7.43
CA GLN A 401 15.16 -5.76 -8.24
C GLN A 401 14.68 -5.33 -9.63
N ALA A 402 15.07 -4.13 -10.06
CA ALA A 402 14.72 -3.62 -11.38
C ALA A 402 15.98 -3.19 -12.12
N SER A 403 16.25 -3.86 -13.23
CA SER A 403 17.42 -3.64 -14.12
C SER A 403 16.95 -2.94 -15.39
N PRO A 404 17.20 -1.64 -15.55
CA PRO A 404 16.87 -0.92 -16.77
C PRO A 404 17.93 -1.14 -17.85
N MET A 405 17.48 -1.27 -19.09
CA MET A 405 18.33 -1.34 -20.28
C MET A 405 17.79 -0.40 -21.36
N LYS A 406 18.62 0.52 -21.83
CA LYS A 406 18.32 1.27 -23.05
C LYS A 406 18.60 0.35 -24.24
N PHE A 407 17.54 -0.15 -24.85
CA PHE A 407 17.66 -1.18 -25.89
C PHE A 407 16.66 -0.95 -27.00
N HIS A 408 17.15 -1.01 -28.24
CA HIS A 408 16.34 -0.87 -29.45
C HIS A 408 16.32 -2.23 -30.16
N VAL A 409 15.18 -2.90 -30.15
CA VAL A 409 14.97 -4.15 -30.89
C VAL A 409 14.92 -3.83 -32.39
N GLY A 410 15.72 -4.53 -33.18
CA GLY A 410 15.84 -4.34 -34.62
C GLY A 410 16.94 -3.36 -35.04
N LEU A 411 17.79 -2.88 -34.11
CA LEU A 411 18.94 -2.04 -34.47
C LEU A 411 20.05 -2.92 -35.05
N PRO A 412 20.50 -2.68 -36.30
CA PRO A 412 21.55 -3.50 -36.93
C PRO A 412 22.96 -3.14 -36.42
N ALA A 413 23.20 -3.40 -35.13
CA ALA A 413 24.46 -3.11 -34.45
C ALA A 413 24.80 -4.22 -33.44
N LEU A 414 26.08 -4.40 -33.15
CA LEU A 414 26.55 -5.25 -32.04
C LEU A 414 26.64 -4.38 -30.77
N VAL A 415 26.18 -4.94 -29.64
CA VAL A 415 26.36 -4.35 -28.32
C VAL A 415 27.43 -5.17 -27.61
N ASP A 416 28.56 -4.55 -27.28
CA ASP A 416 29.71 -5.22 -26.65
C ASP A 416 30.16 -6.51 -27.36
N GLY A 417 30.00 -6.52 -28.68
CA GLY A 417 30.39 -7.67 -29.54
C GLY A 417 29.36 -8.77 -29.67
N GLN A 418 28.21 -8.65 -28.99
CA GLN A 418 27.09 -9.59 -29.07
C GLN A 418 26.03 -9.10 -30.06
N SER A 419 25.38 -10.01 -30.76
CA SER A 419 24.19 -9.70 -31.56
C SER A 419 22.98 -9.52 -30.67
N GLU A 420 21.97 -8.85 -31.18
CA GLU A 420 20.69 -8.65 -30.51
C GLU A 420 20.06 -9.99 -30.08
N THR A 421 20.08 -10.98 -30.96
CA THR A 421 19.55 -12.32 -30.70
C THR A 421 20.25 -12.98 -29.52
N GLU A 422 21.60 -12.95 -29.48
CA GLU A 422 22.36 -13.51 -28.33
C GLU A 422 22.01 -12.85 -27.01
N ILE A 423 21.83 -11.53 -27.00
CA ILE A 423 21.45 -10.79 -25.78
C ILE A 423 20.02 -11.16 -25.32
N LEU A 424 19.08 -11.20 -26.27
CA LEU A 424 17.68 -11.50 -25.94
C LEU A 424 17.48 -12.98 -25.59
N GLU A 425 18.17 -13.92 -26.24
CA GLU A 425 18.16 -15.36 -25.88
C GLU A 425 18.65 -15.57 -24.44
N ALA A 426 19.80 -14.97 -24.11
CA ALA A 426 20.32 -15.03 -22.73
C ALA A 426 19.34 -14.45 -21.70
N LEU A 427 18.71 -13.32 -22.03
CA LEU A 427 17.72 -12.71 -21.17
C LEU A 427 16.48 -13.60 -21.02
N PHE A 428 15.89 -14.08 -22.12
CA PHE A 428 14.66 -14.87 -22.10
C PHE A 428 14.83 -16.18 -21.34
N THR A 429 15.99 -16.84 -21.50
CA THR A 429 16.34 -18.04 -20.74
C THR A 429 16.46 -17.77 -19.23
N SER A 430 16.72 -16.53 -18.82
CA SER A 430 16.96 -16.15 -17.41
C SER A 430 15.70 -15.69 -16.66
N VAL A 431 14.56 -15.53 -17.34
CA VAL A 431 13.32 -15.03 -16.74
C VAL A 431 12.19 -16.05 -16.77
N ASP A 432 11.19 -15.88 -15.89
CA ASP A 432 10.01 -16.75 -15.85
C ASP A 432 8.97 -16.38 -16.92
N LEU A 433 9.01 -15.15 -17.45
CA LEU A 433 8.06 -14.68 -18.46
C LEU A 433 8.59 -13.44 -19.19
N VAL A 434 8.34 -13.37 -20.49
CA VAL A 434 8.64 -12.22 -21.34
C VAL A 434 7.34 -11.48 -21.68
N VAL A 435 7.38 -10.14 -21.62
CA VAL A 435 6.29 -9.25 -22.02
C VAL A 435 6.74 -8.39 -23.18
N ASP A 436 5.96 -8.36 -24.25
CA ASP A 436 6.12 -7.42 -25.36
C ASP A 436 5.00 -6.38 -25.32
N ALA A 437 5.35 -5.14 -24.96
CA ALA A 437 4.48 -3.98 -24.90
C ALA A 437 4.91 -2.90 -25.92
N THR A 438 5.63 -3.30 -26.98
CA THR A 438 6.14 -2.37 -27.99
C THR A 438 5.06 -1.87 -28.94
N VAL A 439 4.01 -2.65 -29.15
CA VAL A 439 2.92 -2.40 -30.13
C VAL A 439 3.45 -2.40 -31.57
N GLU A 440 4.59 -3.06 -31.81
CA GLU A 440 5.22 -3.19 -33.11
C GLU A 440 5.16 -4.64 -33.60
N VAL A 441 4.37 -4.89 -34.64
CA VAL A 441 4.08 -6.25 -35.13
C VAL A 441 5.35 -7.04 -35.45
N GLY A 442 6.38 -6.40 -36.02
CA GLY A 442 7.66 -7.07 -36.34
C GLY A 442 8.42 -7.48 -35.07
N VAL A 443 8.38 -6.64 -34.04
CA VAL A 443 9.02 -6.94 -32.75
C VAL A 443 8.24 -8.07 -32.05
N GLN A 444 6.92 -8.00 -32.02
CA GLN A 444 6.07 -9.04 -31.44
C GLN A 444 6.28 -10.40 -32.11
N GLN A 445 6.39 -10.44 -33.45
CA GLN A 445 6.69 -11.67 -34.18
C GLN A 445 8.06 -12.23 -33.79
N TYR A 446 9.08 -11.37 -33.78
CA TYR A 446 10.44 -11.76 -33.45
C TYR A 446 10.57 -12.25 -31.98
N THR A 447 10.08 -11.47 -31.04
CA THR A 447 10.18 -11.82 -29.61
C THR A 447 9.35 -13.06 -29.26
N SER A 448 8.19 -13.27 -29.93
CA SER A 448 7.38 -14.48 -29.73
C SER A 448 8.08 -15.75 -30.25
N LEU A 449 8.77 -15.68 -31.40
CA LEU A 449 9.55 -16.82 -31.94
C LEU A 449 10.74 -17.11 -31.02
N LEU A 450 11.46 -16.09 -30.60
CA LEU A 450 12.62 -16.26 -29.70
C LEU A 450 12.17 -16.82 -28.33
N ALA A 451 11.04 -16.41 -27.79
CA ALA A 451 10.49 -16.96 -26.57
C ALA A 451 10.06 -18.43 -26.74
N TRP A 452 9.54 -18.79 -27.93
CA TRP A 452 9.24 -20.17 -28.27
C TRP A 452 10.51 -21.03 -28.29
N ASP A 453 11.57 -20.56 -28.96
CA ASP A 453 12.86 -21.25 -29.05
C ASP A 453 13.52 -21.44 -27.67
N THR A 454 13.39 -20.45 -26.79
CA THR A 454 13.92 -20.52 -25.41
C THR A 454 12.98 -21.23 -24.42
N SER A 455 11.81 -21.70 -24.88
CA SER A 455 10.77 -22.31 -24.04
C SER A 455 10.32 -21.41 -22.89
N THR A 456 10.25 -20.09 -23.12
CA THR A 456 9.86 -19.09 -22.13
C THR A 456 8.43 -18.60 -22.40
N PRO A 457 7.55 -18.55 -21.41
CA PRO A 457 6.21 -17.94 -21.56
C PRO A 457 6.31 -16.50 -22.06
N TRP A 458 5.46 -16.14 -23.02
CA TRP A 458 5.43 -14.83 -23.64
C TRP A 458 4.03 -14.22 -23.63
N VAL A 459 3.93 -12.91 -23.37
CA VAL A 459 2.68 -12.17 -23.40
C VAL A 459 2.88 -10.88 -24.18
N SER A 460 2.01 -10.60 -25.16
CA SER A 460 1.93 -9.30 -25.80
C SER A 460 0.66 -8.56 -25.42
N LEU A 461 0.74 -7.23 -25.47
CA LEU A 461 -0.40 -6.36 -25.23
C LEU A 461 -0.33 -5.14 -26.15
N GLU A 462 -1.47 -4.80 -26.75
CA GLU A 462 -1.58 -3.68 -27.67
C GLU A 462 -2.93 -2.99 -27.59
N GLY A 463 -2.97 -1.70 -27.89
CA GLY A 463 -4.18 -0.92 -28.08
C GLY A 463 -4.36 -0.55 -29.54
N THR A 464 -5.60 -0.58 -30.02
CA THR A 464 -5.93 -0.14 -31.37
C THR A 464 -5.94 1.39 -31.50
N PRO A 465 -5.80 1.95 -32.71
CA PRO A 465 -5.89 3.39 -32.93
C PRO A 465 -7.14 4.00 -32.30
N GLY A 466 -6.96 5.16 -31.62
CA GLY A 466 -8.01 5.85 -30.87
C GLY A 466 -8.48 5.13 -29.62
N ILE A 467 -7.81 4.03 -29.24
CA ILE A 467 -8.18 3.12 -28.15
C ILE A 467 -9.64 2.71 -28.29
N GLY A 468 -10.02 2.28 -29.49
CA GLY A 468 -11.33 1.64 -29.71
C GLY A 468 -11.44 0.30 -29.01
N GLY A 469 -10.28 -0.34 -28.81
CA GLY A 469 -10.14 -1.62 -28.12
C GLY A 469 -8.67 -1.97 -27.91
N GLY A 470 -8.40 -3.25 -27.68
CA GLY A 470 -7.06 -3.77 -27.50
C GLY A 470 -6.99 -5.28 -27.42
N THR A 471 -5.79 -5.80 -27.41
CA THR A 471 -5.53 -7.24 -27.43
C THR A 471 -4.48 -7.59 -26.38
N VAL A 472 -4.68 -8.73 -25.69
CA VAL A 472 -3.66 -9.38 -24.86
C VAL A 472 -3.54 -10.81 -25.31
N VAL A 473 -2.34 -11.25 -25.72
CA VAL A 473 -2.08 -12.62 -26.19
C VAL A 473 -1.00 -13.25 -25.32
N LYS A 474 -1.26 -14.45 -24.82
CA LYS A 474 -0.34 -15.27 -24.04
C LYS A 474 0.01 -16.52 -24.84
N ILE A 475 1.30 -16.78 -24.99
CA ILE A 475 1.82 -18.02 -25.58
C ILE A 475 2.74 -18.68 -24.55
N THR A 476 2.38 -19.90 -24.16
CA THR A 476 3.20 -20.72 -23.25
C THR A 476 3.91 -21.84 -24.01
N PRO A 477 4.99 -22.43 -23.51
CA PRO A 477 5.71 -23.52 -24.18
C PRO A 477 4.84 -24.76 -24.48
N ASP A 478 3.76 -24.96 -23.73
CA ASP A 478 2.77 -26.04 -23.88
C ASP A 478 1.52 -25.60 -24.66
N ALA A 479 1.50 -24.40 -25.26
CA ALA A 479 0.38 -23.94 -26.06
C ALA A 479 0.25 -24.73 -27.37
N ASP A 480 -0.99 -24.98 -27.81
CA ASP A 480 -1.28 -25.65 -29.09
C ASP A 480 -0.90 -24.75 -30.29
N GLY A 481 -1.16 -23.45 -30.20
CA GLY A 481 -0.85 -22.47 -31.23
C GLY A 481 0.15 -21.39 -30.80
N CYS A 482 0.94 -20.88 -31.76
CA CYS A 482 1.88 -19.78 -31.55
C CYS A 482 1.24 -18.42 -31.90
N PHE A 483 1.99 -17.32 -31.73
CA PHE A 483 1.53 -15.97 -32.10
C PHE A 483 1.20 -15.86 -33.60
N GLY A 484 1.95 -16.54 -34.48
CA GLY A 484 1.64 -16.66 -35.90
C GLY A 484 0.28 -17.34 -36.18
N CYS A 485 -0.11 -18.34 -35.38
CA CYS A 485 -1.43 -18.95 -35.45
C CYS A 485 -2.51 -17.94 -35.05
N PHE A 486 -2.34 -17.20 -33.95
CA PHE A 486 -3.25 -16.13 -33.53
C PHE A 486 -3.50 -15.13 -34.66
N GLN A 487 -2.46 -14.61 -35.30
CA GLN A 487 -2.58 -13.66 -36.40
C GLN A 487 -3.33 -14.23 -37.61
N ARG A 488 -3.17 -15.53 -37.91
CA ARG A 488 -3.92 -16.21 -38.98
C ARG A 488 -5.38 -16.39 -38.61
N HIS A 489 -5.68 -16.75 -37.39
CA HIS A 489 -7.05 -16.85 -36.89
C HIS A 489 -7.77 -15.50 -36.95
N GLN A 490 -7.09 -14.37 -36.65
CA GLN A 490 -7.66 -13.04 -36.83
C GLN A 490 -7.96 -12.76 -38.32
N ARG A 491 -6.99 -12.99 -39.23
CA ARG A 491 -7.19 -12.79 -40.67
C ARG A 491 -8.32 -13.66 -41.25
N ALA A 492 -8.50 -14.86 -40.71
CA ALA A 492 -9.59 -15.77 -41.08
C ALA A 492 -10.93 -15.41 -40.42
N GLY A 493 -10.95 -14.43 -39.52
CA GLY A 493 -12.17 -14.02 -38.79
C GLY A 493 -12.62 -14.99 -37.70
N SER A 494 -11.86 -16.05 -37.39
CA SER A 494 -12.20 -16.99 -36.30
C SER A 494 -11.87 -16.42 -34.90
N ILE A 495 -10.95 -15.48 -34.81
CA ILE A 495 -10.74 -14.59 -33.66
C ILE A 495 -10.99 -13.16 -34.14
N PRO A 496 -11.91 -12.40 -33.53
CA PRO A 496 -12.22 -11.05 -34.01
C PRO A 496 -11.04 -10.10 -33.76
N GLU A 497 -10.94 -9.07 -34.60
CA GLU A 497 -10.07 -7.93 -34.33
C GLU A 497 -10.75 -6.99 -33.33
N ALA A 498 -9.95 -6.31 -32.49
CA ALA A 498 -10.46 -5.28 -31.60
C ALA A 498 -10.86 -4.02 -32.40
N THR A 499 -11.90 -3.33 -31.97
CA THR A 499 -12.40 -2.10 -32.63
C THR A 499 -11.28 -1.06 -32.72
N ALA A 500 -11.14 -0.39 -33.87
CA ALA A 500 -10.17 0.68 -34.10
C ALA A 500 -10.86 1.96 -34.60
N VAL A 501 -10.35 3.13 -34.19
CA VAL A 501 -10.80 4.45 -34.64
C VAL A 501 -9.71 5.06 -35.51
N HIS A 502 -9.75 4.77 -36.80
CA HIS A 502 -8.68 5.11 -37.75
C HIS A 502 -8.42 6.61 -37.94
N SER A 503 -9.37 7.49 -37.58
CA SER A 503 -9.21 8.96 -37.64
C SER A 503 -8.40 9.55 -36.48
N ALA A 504 -8.00 8.73 -35.49
CA ALA A 504 -7.38 9.21 -34.26
C ALA A 504 -5.83 9.10 -34.32
N LEU A 505 -5.22 9.47 -35.44
CA LEU A 505 -3.76 9.49 -35.59
C LEU A 505 -3.24 10.93 -35.49
N VAL A 506 -2.09 11.09 -34.83
CA VAL A 506 -1.38 12.35 -34.69
C VAL A 506 0.05 12.19 -35.23
N GLN A 507 0.48 13.10 -36.10
CA GLN A 507 1.85 13.15 -36.57
C GLN A 507 2.74 13.83 -35.52
N PRO A 508 3.71 13.13 -34.92
CA PRO A 508 4.71 13.75 -34.05
C PRO A 508 5.60 14.74 -34.85
N VAL A 509 6.29 15.59 -34.12
CA VAL A 509 7.29 16.50 -34.74
C VAL A 509 8.47 15.68 -35.24
N GLY A 510 8.89 15.90 -36.48
CA GLY A 510 10.00 15.18 -37.10
C GLY A 510 9.56 14.04 -38.03
N CYS A 511 10.48 13.11 -38.31
CA CYS A 511 10.26 11.97 -39.21
C CYS A 511 9.71 10.72 -38.52
N ALA A 512 9.20 10.86 -37.32
CA ALA A 512 8.63 9.72 -36.58
C ALA A 512 7.30 9.26 -37.22
N ALA A 513 7.00 7.96 -37.10
CA ALA A 513 5.74 7.42 -37.56
C ALA A 513 4.55 8.04 -36.81
N PRO A 514 3.38 8.19 -37.49
CA PRO A 514 2.18 8.66 -36.83
C PRO A 514 1.87 7.82 -35.60
N THR A 515 1.57 8.46 -34.47
CA THR A 515 1.09 7.82 -33.26
C THR A 515 -0.41 8.05 -33.09
N PHE A 516 -1.09 7.17 -32.38
CA PHE A 516 -2.52 7.32 -32.14
C PHE A 516 -2.81 8.12 -30.88
N THR A 517 -3.96 8.79 -30.87
CA THR A 517 -4.50 9.46 -29.69
C THR A 517 -5.26 8.44 -28.83
N GLY A 518 -5.29 8.66 -27.52
CA GLY A 518 -6.06 7.84 -26.60
C GLY A 518 -5.80 8.24 -25.16
N ALA A 519 -6.81 8.08 -24.34
CA ALA A 519 -6.73 8.42 -22.92
C ALA A 519 -5.95 7.35 -22.13
N GLY A 520 -5.17 7.80 -21.15
CA GLY A 520 -4.39 6.87 -20.31
C GLY A 520 -5.26 5.87 -19.56
N PHE A 521 -6.47 6.24 -19.14
CA PHE A 521 -7.38 5.32 -18.44
C PHE A 521 -7.91 4.20 -19.35
N ASP A 522 -8.14 4.46 -20.65
CA ASP A 522 -8.55 3.42 -21.60
C ASP A 522 -7.39 2.43 -21.86
N LEU A 523 -6.16 2.93 -22.01
CA LEU A 523 -4.95 2.11 -22.12
C LEU A 523 -4.73 1.26 -20.86
N SER A 524 -5.04 1.80 -19.69
CA SER A 524 -4.91 1.09 -18.43
C SER A 524 -5.83 -0.15 -18.35
N VAL A 525 -6.98 -0.14 -19.00
CA VAL A 525 -7.88 -1.34 -19.06
C VAL A 525 -7.14 -2.53 -19.68
N ILE A 526 -6.35 -2.29 -20.74
CA ILE A 526 -5.55 -3.31 -21.41
C ILE A 526 -4.41 -3.80 -20.49
N ALA A 527 -3.68 -2.85 -19.90
CA ALA A 527 -2.57 -3.15 -18.98
C ALA A 527 -3.02 -3.97 -17.75
N LEU A 528 -4.21 -3.67 -17.20
CA LEU A 528 -4.77 -4.39 -16.06
C LEU A 528 -5.16 -5.83 -16.42
N GLN A 529 -5.74 -6.07 -17.60
CA GLN A 529 -6.01 -7.43 -18.04
C GLN A 529 -4.72 -8.20 -18.31
N ALA A 530 -3.71 -7.56 -18.92
CA ALA A 530 -2.40 -8.18 -19.10
C ALA A 530 -1.76 -8.54 -17.75
N ALA A 531 -1.87 -7.68 -16.73
CA ALA A 531 -1.38 -8.00 -15.39
C ALA A 531 -2.05 -9.26 -14.81
N ARG A 532 -3.37 -9.42 -14.96
CA ARG A 532 -4.09 -10.63 -14.53
C ARG A 532 -3.61 -11.88 -15.27
N VAL A 533 -3.45 -11.79 -16.58
CA VAL A 533 -2.96 -12.90 -17.42
C VAL A 533 -1.53 -13.30 -17.02
N ILE A 534 -0.64 -12.32 -16.82
CA ILE A 534 0.76 -12.55 -16.44
C ILE A 534 0.85 -13.13 -15.02
N VAL A 535 0.14 -12.56 -14.06
CA VAL A 535 0.13 -13.07 -12.68
C VAL A 535 -0.42 -14.50 -12.65
N GLY A 536 -1.52 -14.79 -13.34
CA GLY A 536 -2.06 -16.15 -13.47
C GLY A 536 -1.03 -17.13 -14.07
N ALA A 537 -0.35 -16.73 -15.14
CA ALA A 537 0.68 -17.56 -15.77
C ALA A 537 1.89 -17.82 -14.83
N LEU A 538 2.38 -16.79 -14.13
CA LEU A 538 3.48 -16.90 -13.16
C LEU A 538 3.11 -17.75 -11.94
N MET A 539 1.85 -17.75 -11.54
CA MET A 539 1.36 -18.47 -10.35
C MET A 539 0.75 -19.84 -10.66
N ARG A 540 0.75 -20.27 -11.93
CA ARG A 540 0.10 -21.49 -12.43
C ARG A 540 0.43 -22.75 -11.62
N THR A 541 1.64 -22.87 -11.08
CA THR A 541 2.09 -24.02 -10.27
C THR A 541 2.06 -23.77 -8.76
N THR A 542 1.62 -22.59 -8.32
CA THR A 542 1.59 -22.22 -6.91
C THR A 542 0.25 -22.60 -6.29
N PRO A 543 0.22 -23.50 -5.28
CA PRO A 543 -1.02 -23.82 -4.57
C PRO A 543 -1.66 -22.56 -3.97
N SER A 544 -2.96 -22.38 -4.17
CA SER A 544 -3.72 -21.20 -3.72
C SER A 544 -3.24 -19.86 -4.30
N GLY A 545 -2.43 -19.88 -5.38
CA GLY A 545 -2.02 -18.70 -6.11
C GLY A 545 -3.16 -18.09 -6.93
N TYR A 546 -2.92 -16.90 -7.47
CA TYR A 546 -3.87 -16.22 -8.36
C TYR A 546 -4.23 -17.13 -9.55
N PRO A 547 -5.52 -17.38 -9.83
CA PRO A 547 -5.93 -18.36 -10.83
C PRO A 547 -5.68 -17.88 -12.25
N GLU A 548 -5.32 -18.82 -13.12
CA GLU A 548 -5.27 -18.59 -14.56
C GLU A 548 -6.69 -18.74 -15.17
N ASP A 549 -7.07 -17.84 -16.09
CA ASP A 549 -8.41 -17.82 -16.69
C ASP A 549 -8.59 -18.84 -17.84
N GLY A 550 -7.50 -19.44 -18.27
CA GLY A 550 -7.53 -20.51 -19.24
C GLY A 550 -7.69 -20.09 -20.70
N TYR A 551 -7.59 -18.80 -21.05
CA TYR A 551 -7.56 -18.30 -22.43
C TYR A 551 -6.15 -17.91 -22.86
N ASP A 552 -5.91 -17.95 -24.19
CA ASP A 552 -4.63 -17.59 -24.78
C ASP A 552 -4.66 -16.19 -25.41
N ALA A 553 -5.84 -15.73 -25.83
CA ALA A 553 -6.04 -14.40 -26.38
C ALA A 553 -7.27 -13.73 -25.77
N HIS A 554 -7.18 -12.44 -25.50
CA HIS A 554 -8.23 -11.60 -24.94
C HIS A 554 -8.42 -10.39 -25.85
N ILE A 555 -9.61 -10.20 -26.35
CA ILE A 555 -9.99 -9.08 -27.22
C ILE A 555 -10.88 -8.13 -26.46
N LEU A 556 -10.49 -6.88 -26.37
CA LEU A 556 -11.23 -5.79 -25.73
C LEU A 556 -11.91 -4.92 -26.76
N ASN A 557 -13.17 -4.57 -26.53
CA ASN A 557 -13.84 -3.46 -27.19
C ASN A 557 -14.27 -2.41 -26.16
N LEU A 558 -13.91 -1.17 -26.40
CA LEU A 558 -14.29 0.03 -25.63
C LEU A 558 -15.26 0.92 -26.43
N ARG A 559 -15.41 0.65 -27.72
CA ARG A 559 -16.32 1.34 -28.64
C ARG A 559 -17.05 0.34 -29.49
N ASN A 560 -18.27 0.70 -29.89
CA ASN A 560 -19.03 -0.05 -30.88
C ASN A 560 -18.57 0.30 -32.31
N GLU A 561 -19.20 -0.31 -33.32
CA GLU A 561 -18.92 -0.07 -34.74
C GLU A 561 -19.12 1.38 -35.16
N ASP A 562 -20.02 2.12 -34.51
CA ASP A 562 -20.26 3.56 -34.74
C ASP A 562 -19.23 4.46 -34.01
N GLY A 563 -18.25 3.90 -33.30
CA GLY A 563 -17.25 4.63 -32.53
C GLY A 563 -17.77 5.21 -31.21
N GLN A 564 -18.98 4.84 -30.76
CA GLN A 564 -19.54 5.30 -29.50
C GLN A 564 -18.94 4.50 -28.33
N PRO A 565 -18.64 5.14 -27.19
CA PRO A 565 -18.10 4.46 -26.03
C PRO A 565 -19.14 3.45 -25.47
N ILE A 566 -18.65 2.27 -25.13
CA ILE A 566 -19.41 1.20 -24.47
C ILE A 566 -18.69 0.79 -23.19
N PRO A 567 -19.36 0.14 -22.24
CA PRO A 567 -18.68 -0.54 -21.16
C PRO A 567 -17.61 -1.50 -21.69
N PRO A 568 -16.45 -1.66 -21.03
CA PRO A 568 -15.40 -2.59 -21.47
C PRO A 568 -15.96 -4.01 -21.66
N VAL A 569 -15.83 -4.53 -22.87
CA VAL A 569 -16.26 -5.90 -23.20
C VAL A 569 -15.04 -6.72 -23.57
N TRP A 570 -14.75 -7.72 -22.74
CA TRP A 570 -13.68 -8.67 -22.98
C TRP A 570 -14.21 -9.99 -23.53
N GLN A 571 -13.53 -10.54 -24.53
CA GLN A 571 -13.77 -11.88 -25.06
C GLN A 571 -12.48 -12.70 -25.01
N GLY A 572 -12.55 -13.92 -24.48
CA GLY A 572 -11.43 -14.84 -24.37
C GLY A 572 -11.47 -15.94 -25.44
N PHE A 573 -10.31 -16.28 -26.01
CA PHE A 573 -10.17 -17.29 -27.06
C PHE A 573 -9.02 -18.23 -26.74
N ARG A 574 -9.13 -19.50 -27.17
CA ARG A 574 -8.02 -20.41 -27.28
C ARG A 574 -7.35 -20.23 -28.64
N VAL A 575 -6.02 -20.20 -28.65
CA VAL A 575 -5.24 -20.15 -29.89
C VAL A 575 -4.81 -21.56 -30.26
N THR A 576 -5.50 -22.17 -31.22
CA THR A 576 -5.13 -23.49 -31.74
C THR A 576 -4.17 -23.38 -32.91
N ARG A 577 -3.46 -24.46 -33.22
CA ARG A 577 -2.57 -24.53 -34.38
C ARG A 577 -3.35 -24.23 -35.66
N HIS A 578 -2.89 -23.25 -36.43
CA HIS A 578 -3.49 -22.92 -37.72
C HIS A 578 -2.82 -23.75 -38.83
N PRO A 579 -3.60 -24.37 -39.74
CA PRO A 579 -3.04 -25.28 -40.80
C PRO A 579 -1.98 -24.63 -41.69
N GLU A 580 -2.08 -23.31 -41.92
CA GLU A 580 -1.15 -22.55 -42.75
C GLU A 580 0.01 -21.92 -41.97
N CYS A 581 0.18 -22.28 -40.69
CA CYS A 581 1.25 -21.72 -39.89
C CYS A 581 2.56 -22.53 -40.06
N GLY A 582 3.52 -22.00 -40.83
CA GLY A 582 4.81 -22.63 -41.05
C GLY A 582 5.76 -22.63 -39.85
N SER A 583 5.44 -21.90 -38.76
CA SER A 583 6.30 -21.84 -37.56
C SER A 583 6.31 -23.16 -36.75
N HIS A 584 5.44 -24.12 -37.09
CA HIS A 584 5.39 -25.43 -36.43
C HIS A 584 6.04 -26.55 -37.28
N ASP A 585 6.55 -26.23 -38.45
CA ASP A 585 7.08 -27.21 -39.39
C ASP A 585 8.64 -27.24 -39.42
N VAL A 586 9.28 -26.55 -38.45
CA VAL A 586 10.72 -26.43 -38.29
C VAL A 586 11.21 -27.33 -37.15
#